data_1424a2527b5361fe48519633a9f13c5a
#
_entry.id   1424a2527b5361fe48519633a9f13c5a
#
_cell.length_a   1.000
_cell.length_b   1.000
_cell.length_c   1.000
_cell.angle_alpha   90.00
_cell.angle_beta   90.00
_cell.angle_gamma   90.00
#
_symmetry.space_group_name_H-M   'P 1'
#
loop_
_entity.id
_entity.type
_entity.pdbx_description
1 polymer ?
#
loop_
_entity_poly.entity_id
_entity_poly.type
_entity_poly.pdbx_seq_one_letter_code
_entity_poly.pdbx_strand_id
1 'polypeptide(L)'
;LRRSRGLGDVYKRQILSILNYAVVFLFIFNLLKVNYYNQIVSIFVKAYSPIAKIFSPLPIQALNILILAIVFKLSSLVIYFGDQYVITTLLGVAVIQTIMIILRIIFFAVIGGVILSWVSPSNSNAFLELIEEISYKSLMPIRNYIPSAGGLDFSPLFVLILINLIESFLSDMLRSIV
;
A
#
# COMPACT_ATOMS: atom_id res chain seq x y z
N LEU A 1 -1.46 -35.10 10.03
CA LEU A 1 -0.71 -34.60 11.19
C LEU A 1 -0.73 -33.09 11.15
N ARG A 2 -1.64 -32.49 11.91
CA ARG A 2 -1.72 -31.02 12.08
C ARG A 2 -0.48 -30.61 12.90
N ARG A 3 0.56 -30.13 12.20
CA ARG A 3 1.76 -29.58 12.84
C ARG A 3 1.29 -28.47 13.79
N SER A 4 1.51 -28.62 15.09
CA SER A 4 1.24 -27.57 16.08
C SER A 4 2.08 -26.36 15.66
N ARG A 5 1.43 -25.32 15.13
CA ARG A 5 2.11 -24.08 14.73
C ARG A 5 2.69 -23.46 15.99
N GLY A 6 4.01 -23.47 16.10
CA GLY A 6 4.71 -22.91 17.26
C GLY A 6 4.49 -21.40 17.33
N LEU A 7 4.53 -20.85 18.56
CA LEU A 7 4.52 -19.39 18.81
C LEU A 7 5.49 -18.63 17.88
N GLY A 8 6.65 -19.25 17.55
CA GLY A 8 7.63 -18.68 16.64
C GLY A 8 7.11 -18.37 15.23
N ASP A 9 6.22 -19.19 14.68
CA ASP A 9 5.68 -18.98 13.32
C ASP A 9 4.67 -17.84 13.30
N VAL A 10 3.93 -17.64 14.39
CA VAL A 10 3.03 -16.48 14.56
C VAL A 10 3.82 -15.17 14.58
N TYR A 11 4.91 -15.11 15.36
CA TYR A 11 5.77 -13.92 15.42
C TYR A 11 6.46 -13.63 14.08
N LYS A 12 7.00 -14.63 13.40
CA LYS A 12 7.61 -14.47 12.08
C LYS A 12 6.63 -13.87 11.08
N ARG A 13 5.39 -14.38 11.06
CA ARG A 13 4.33 -13.87 10.21
C ARG A 13 3.99 -12.41 10.52
N GLN A 14 3.87 -12.05 11.81
CA GLN A 14 3.59 -10.68 12.21
C GLN A 14 4.68 -9.72 11.76
N ILE A 15 5.95 -10.06 11.96
CA ILE A 15 7.10 -9.27 11.50
C ILE A 15 7.07 -9.10 9.98
N LEU A 16 6.87 -10.17 9.22
CA LEU A 16 6.80 -10.11 7.75
C LEU A 16 5.60 -9.26 7.27
N SER A 17 4.48 -9.32 7.98
CA SER A 17 3.33 -8.48 7.65
C SER A 17 3.62 -6.99 7.90
N ILE A 18 4.26 -6.65 9.02
CA ILE A 18 4.68 -5.26 9.32
C ILE A 18 5.67 -4.76 8.26
N LEU A 19 6.66 -5.59 7.91
CA LEU A 19 7.62 -5.26 6.85
C LEU A 19 6.95 -5.07 5.50
N ASN A 20 5.97 -5.91 5.15
CA ASN A 20 5.18 -5.76 3.94
C ASN A 20 4.47 -4.40 3.91
N TYR A 21 3.75 -4.00 4.98
CA TYR A 21 3.11 -2.69 5.07
C TYR A 21 4.12 -1.55 4.93
N ALA A 22 5.26 -1.63 5.63
CA ALA A 22 6.30 -0.61 5.56
C ALA A 22 6.84 -0.44 4.13
N VAL A 23 7.07 -1.54 3.41
CA VAL A 23 7.54 -1.51 2.02
C VAL A 23 6.45 -1.03 1.07
N VAL A 24 5.18 -1.35 1.32
CA VAL A 24 4.05 -0.80 0.55
C VAL A 24 3.94 0.72 0.73
N PHE A 25 4.12 1.26 1.94
CA PHE A 25 4.20 2.72 2.12
C PHE A 25 5.34 3.33 1.32
N LEU A 26 6.54 2.74 1.36
CA LEU A 26 7.67 3.18 0.54
C LEU A 26 7.36 3.15 -0.97
N PHE A 27 6.66 2.12 -1.43
CA PHE A 27 6.21 2.04 -2.82
C PHE A 27 5.31 3.22 -3.18
N ILE A 28 4.31 3.52 -2.34
CA ILE A 28 3.39 4.65 -2.55
C ILE A 28 4.17 5.98 -2.54
N PHE A 29 5.11 6.18 -1.60
CA PHE A 29 5.92 7.39 -1.55
C PHE A 29 6.75 7.57 -2.82
N ASN A 30 7.35 6.50 -3.32
CA ASN A 30 8.14 6.53 -4.55
C ASN A 30 7.25 6.75 -5.78
N LEU A 31 6.12 6.03 -5.89
CA LEU A 31 5.18 6.12 -7.00
C LEU A 31 4.59 7.53 -7.14
N LEU A 32 4.14 8.10 -6.04
CA LEU A 32 3.54 9.42 -5.98
C LEU A 32 4.58 10.55 -5.87
N LYS A 33 5.88 10.22 -5.78
CA LYS A 33 6.97 11.19 -5.58
C LYS A 33 6.70 12.12 -4.38
N VAL A 34 6.32 11.51 -3.24
CA VAL A 34 6.05 12.24 -1.99
C VAL A 34 7.32 12.95 -1.52
N ASN A 35 7.15 14.09 -0.83
CA ASN A 35 8.24 14.91 -0.35
C ASN A 35 9.12 14.15 0.67
N TYR A 36 10.37 13.90 0.30
CA TYR A 36 11.34 13.17 1.16
C TYR A 36 11.81 13.97 2.38
N TYR A 37 11.55 15.29 2.44
CA TYR A 37 11.84 16.10 3.63
C TYR A 37 10.82 15.90 4.75
N ASN A 38 9.66 15.31 4.46
CA ASN A 38 8.72 14.91 5.49
C ASN A 38 9.38 13.92 6.45
N GLN A 39 9.26 14.15 7.77
CA GLN A 39 9.94 13.36 8.80
C GLN A 39 9.57 11.87 8.72
N ILE A 40 8.30 11.55 8.50
CA ILE A 40 7.82 10.16 8.41
C ILE A 40 8.43 9.49 7.17
N VAL A 41 8.34 10.14 6.01
CA VAL A 41 8.91 9.61 4.76
C VAL A 41 10.41 9.37 4.91
N SER A 42 11.15 10.30 5.53
CA SER A 42 12.60 10.20 5.72
C SER A 42 12.99 8.98 6.58
N ILE A 43 12.19 8.63 7.60
CA ILE A 43 12.42 7.42 8.43
C ILE A 43 12.32 6.16 7.56
N PHE A 44 11.25 6.05 6.77
CA PHE A 44 11.06 4.89 5.88
C PHE A 44 12.18 4.77 4.84
N VAL A 45 12.57 5.88 4.21
CA VAL A 45 13.64 5.91 3.21
C VAL A 45 14.98 5.53 3.81
N LYS A 46 15.32 6.04 5.00
CA LYS A 46 16.55 5.68 5.71
C LYS A 46 16.57 4.20 6.09
N ALA A 47 15.46 3.65 6.56
CA ALA A 47 15.34 2.23 6.89
C ALA A 47 15.47 1.32 5.65
N TYR A 48 14.99 1.78 4.49
CA TYR A 48 15.08 1.04 3.23
C TYR A 48 16.47 1.15 2.56
N SER A 49 17.21 2.21 2.78
CA SER A 49 18.49 2.49 2.12
C SER A 49 19.48 1.32 2.12
N PRO A 50 19.72 0.58 3.24
CA PRO A 50 20.61 -0.57 3.23
C PRO A 50 20.06 -1.73 2.40
N ILE A 51 18.74 -1.92 2.40
CA ILE A 51 18.05 -2.98 1.63
C ILE A 51 18.15 -2.68 0.13
N ALA A 52 17.98 -1.41 -0.26
CA ALA A 52 18.07 -0.98 -1.65
C ALA A 52 19.44 -1.28 -2.28
N LYS A 53 20.52 -1.22 -1.50
CA LYS A 53 21.89 -1.55 -1.97
C LYS A 53 22.06 -3.03 -2.30
N ILE A 54 21.32 -3.90 -1.61
CA ILE A 54 21.40 -5.36 -1.75
C ILE A 54 20.38 -5.85 -2.77
N PHE A 55 19.17 -5.26 -2.75
CA PHE A 55 18.03 -5.68 -3.55
C PHE A 55 17.66 -4.61 -4.58
N SER A 56 18.30 -4.67 -5.74
CA SER A 56 18.07 -3.74 -6.86
C SER A 56 18.13 -4.48 -8.20
N PRO A 57 17.26 -5.49 -8.44
CA PRO A 57 17.33 -6.32 -9.64
C PRO A 57 16.95 -5.56 -10.92
N LEU A 58 16.21 -4.45 -10.81
CA LEU A 58 15.71 -3.68 -11.96
C LEU A 58 16.20 -2.22 -11.92
N PRO A 59 16.29 -1.54 -13.08
CA PRO A 59 16.67 -0.13 -13.13
C PRO A 59 15.60 0.81 -12.56
N ILE A 60 14.34 0.34 -12.44
CA ILE A 60 13.20 1.13 -11.95
C ILE A 60 13.01 0.86 -10.45
N GLN A 61 13.34 1.83 -9.63
CA GLN A 61 13.28 1.72 -8.16
C GLN A 61 11.88 1.34 -7.65
N ALA A 62 10.82 1.92 -8.21
CA ALA A 62 9.44 1.60 -7.81
C ALA A 62 9.13 0.10 -7.97
N LEU A 63 9.58 -0.52 -9.07
CA LEU A 63 9.37 -1.96 -9.30
C LEU A 63 10.16 -2.81 -8.30
N ASN A 64 11.38 -2.43 -7.95
CA ASN A 64 12.16 -3.14 -6.93
C ASN A 64 11.46 -3.13 -5.58
N ILE A 65 10.90 -1.99 -5.17
CA ILE A 65 10.15 -1.87 -3.92
C ILE A 65 8.87 -2.72 -3.98
N LEU A 66 8.14 -2.71 -5.10
CA LEU A 66 6.94 -3.52 -5.27
C LEU A 66 7.25 -5.02 -5.22
N ILE A 67 8.30 -5.48 -5.90
CA ILE A 67 8.74 -6.88 -5.85
C ILE A 67 9.09 -7.27 -4.41
N LEU A 68 9.80 -6.42 -3.68
CA LEU A 68 10.14 -6.67 -2.28
C LEU A 68 8.89 -6.78 -1.39
N ALA A 69 7.89 -5.94 -1.62
CA ALA A 69 6.61 -6.03 -0.91
C ALA A 69 5.92 -7.39 -1.18
N ILE A 70 5.87 -7.81 -2.45
CA ILE A 70 5.30 -9.12 -2.84
C ILE A 70 6.09 -10.27 -2.20
N VAL A 71 7.43 -10.19 -2.16
CA VAL A 71 8.28 -11.22 -1.52
C VAL A 71 7.98 -11.33 -0.02
N PHE A 72 7.87 -10.23 0.72
CA PHE A 72 7.49 -10.29 2.14
C PHE A 72 6.09 -10.85 2.34
N LYS A 73 5.14 -10.46 1.47
CA LYS A 73 3.78 -11.01 1.51
C LYS A 73 3.75 -12.50 1.23
N LEU A 74 4.42 -12.94 0.17
CA LEU A 74 4.56 -14.35 -0.19
C LEU A 74 5.20 -15.16 0.95
N SER A 75 6.30 -14.67 1.52
CA SER A 75 6.97 -15.33 2.66
C SER A 75 6.03 -15.52 3.85
N SER A 76 5.21 -14.50 4.16
CA SER A 76 4.20 -14.58 5.21
C SER A 76 3.13 -15.64 4.90
N LEU A 77 2.68 -15.73 3.63
CA LEU A 77 1.69 -16.73 3.19
C LEU A 77 2.27 -18.15 3.19
N VAL A 78 3.51 -18.33 2.75
CA VAL A 78 4.18 -19.64 2.75
C VAL A 78 4.32 -20.19 4.16
N ILE A 79 4.69 -19.38 5.15
CA ILE A 79 4.77 -19.82 6.56
C ILE A 79 3.41 -20.32 7.06
N TYR A 80 2.31 -19.73 6.59
CA TYR A 80 0.98 -20.06 7.09
C TYR A 80 0.25 -21.12 6.29
N PHE A 81 0.39 -21.12 4.96
CA PHE A 81 -0.38 -21.93 4.03
C PHE A 81 0.48 -22.84 3.13
N GLY A 82 1.80 -22.83 3.31
CA GLY A 82 2.72 -23.57 2.42
C GLY A 82 2.47 -25.08 2.39
N ASP A 83 1.87 -25.64 3.43
CA ASP A 83 1.48 -27.05 3.48
C ASP A 83 0.12 -27.34 2.79
N GLN A 84 -0.64 -26.31 2.44
CA GLN A 84 -2.02 -26.43 1.91
C GLN A 84 -2.12 -26.08 0.44
N TYR A 85 -1.31 -25.14 -0.03
CA TYR A 85 -1.37 -24.61 -1.39
C TYR A 85 0.00 -24.62 -2.08
N VAL A 86 -0.02 -24.80 -3.40
CA VAL A 86 1.19 -24.71 -4.22
C VAL A 86 1.71 -23.25 -4.27
N ILE A 87 3.03 -23.11 -4.43
CA ILE A 87 3.70 -21.81 -4.40
C ILE A 87 3.17 -20.83 -5.44
N THR A 88 2.74 -21.30 -6.61
CA THR A 88 2.16 -20.48 -7.68
C THR A 88 0.83 -19.85 -7.27
N THR A 89 -0.03 -20.60 -6.57
CA THR A 89 -1.28 -20.09 -5.99
C THR A 89 -0.98 -19.01 -4.94
N LEU A 90 -0.04 -19.28 -4.02
CA LEU A 90 0.35 -18.32 -2.99
C LEU A 90 0.98 -17.06 -3.58
N LEU A 91 1.69 -17.16 -4.70
CA LEU A 91 2.23 -16.00 -5.42
C LEU A 91 1.09 -15.13 -5.99
N GLY A 92 0.10 -15.73 -6.65
CA GLY A 92 -1.08 -15.01 -7.13
C GLY A 92 -1.81 -14.28 -6.00
N VAL A 93 -2.05 -14.97 -4.88
CA VAL A 93 -2.64 -14.38 -3.67
C VAL A 93 -1.78 -13.24 -3.12
N ALA A 94 -0.44 -13.38 -3.08
CA ALA A 94 0.46 -12.35 -2.60
C ALA A 94 0.39 -11.08 -3.44
N VAL A 95 0.36 -11.21 -4.77
CA VAL A 95 0.22 -10.09 -5.70
C VAL A 95 -1.10 -9.36 -5.48
N ILE A 96 -2.23 -10.08 -5.50
CA ILE A 96 -3.56 -9.50 -5.33
C ILE A 96 -3.66 -8.78 -3.97
N GLN A 97 -3.25 -9.43 -2.88
CA GLN A 97 -3.31 -8.84 -1.56
C GLN A 97 -2.40 -7.62 -1.41
N THR A 98 -1.24 -7.60 -2.07
CA THR A 98 -0.36 -6.42 -2.07
C THR A 98 -1.02 -5.24 -2.79
N ILE A 99 -1.67 -5.48 -3.94
CA ILE A 99 -2.44 -4.45 -4.66
C ILE A 99 -3.59 -3.92 -3.79
N MET A 100 -4.34 -4.81 -3.12
CA MET A 100 -5.42 -4.40 -2.22
C MET A 100 -4.91 -3.53 -1.06
N ILE A 101 -3.74 -3.82 -0.48
CA ILE A 101 -3.14 -2.98 0.57
C ILE A 101 -2.82 -1.58 0.01
N ILE A 102 -2.24 -1.49 -1.19
CA ILE A 102 -1.94 -0.21 -1.85
C ILE A 102 -3.23 0.61 -2.02
N LEU A 103 -4.28 0.00 -2.59
CA LEU A 103 -5.56 0.66 -2.81
C LEU A 103 -6.18 1.14 -1.50
N ARG A 104 -6.13 0.33 -0.45
CA ARG A 104 -6.68 0.67 0.87
C ARG A 104 -5.94 1.83 1.53
N ILE A 105 -4.63 1.90 1.41
CA ILE A 105 -3.85 3.04 1.92
C ILE A 105 -4.25 4.32 1.17
N ILE A 106 -4.34 4.27 -0.16
CA ILE A 106 -4.76 5.42 -0.97
C ILE A 106 -6.21 5.81 -0.62
N PHE A 107 -7.11 4.84 -0.45
CA PHE A 107 -8.50 5.06 -0.04
C PHE A 107 -8.59 5.87 1.25
N PHE A 108 -7.89 5.43 2.31
CA PHE A 108 -7.89 6.14 3.58
C PHE A 108 -7.17 7.49 3.52
N ALA A 109 -6.12 7.62 2.71
CA ALA A 109 -5.45 8.90 2.49
C ALA A 109 -6.38 9.91 1.79
N VAL A 110 -7.17 9.47 0.79
CA VAL A 110 -8.15 10.32 0.10
C VAL A 110 -9.25 10.77 1.06
N ILE A 111 -9.81 9.87 1.86
CA ILE A 111 -10.80 10.23 2.90
C ILE A 111 -10.18 11.23 3.88
N GLY A 112 -8.98 10.93 4.39
CA GLY A 112 -8.26 11.82 5.32
C GLY A 112 -8.03 13.21 4.72
N GLY A 113 -7.61 13.29 3.45
CA GLY A 113 -7.41 14.56 2.75
C GLY A 113 -8.70 15.37 2.61
N VAL A 114 -9.84 14.71 2.32
CA VAL A 114 -11.15 15.38 2.28
C VAL A 114 -11.52 15.93 3.66
N ILE A 115 -11.36 15.15 4.72
CA ILE A 115 -11.66 15.60 6.09
C ILE A 115 -10.75 16.78 6.46
N LEU A 116 -9.45 16.69 6.18
CA LEU A 116 -8.49 17.77 6.48
C LEU A 116 -8.82 19.06 5.71
N SER A 117 -9.28 18.93 4.47
CA SER A 117 -9.76 20.08 3.69
C SER A 117 -10.92 20.82 4.33
N TRP A 118 -11.80 20.14 5.06
CA TRP A 118 -12.93 20.76 5.76
C TRP A 118 -12.56 21.29 7.15
N VAL A 119 -11.73 20.57 7.87
CA VAL A 119 -11.34 20.93 9.24
C VAL A 119 -10.31 22.06 9.25
N SER A 120 -9.48 22.17 8.20
CA SER A 120 -8.39 23.17 8.05
C SER A 120 -7.62 23.37 9.38
N PRO A 121 -6.90 22.36 9.86
CA PRO A 121 -6.25 22.39 11.16
C PRO A 121 -5.25 23.57 11.23
N SER A 122 -5.30 24.34 12.31
CA SER A 122 -4.41 25.49 12.53
C SER A 122 -2.94 25.09 12.72
N ASN A 123 -2.70 23.85 13.15
CA ASN A 123 -1.38 23.27 13.35
C ASN A 123 -1.20 22.05 12.42
N SER A 124 -0.35 22.17 11.43
CA SER A 124 0.07 21.05 10.59
C SER A 124 1.20 20.27 11.27
N ASN A 125 1.20 18.97 11.09
CA ASN A 125 2.30 18.09 11.49
C ASN A 125 2.66 17.14 10.34
N ALA A 126 3.82 16.51 10.42
CA ALA A 126 4.34 15.64 9.36
C ALA A 126 3.36 14.55 8.91
N PHE A 127 2.48 14.07 9.80
CA PHE A 127 1.49 13.04 9.47
C PHE A 127 0.32 13.61 8.67
N LEU A 128 -0.21 14.76 9.06
CA LEU A 128 -1.30 15.42 8.33
C LEU A 128 -0.84 15.88 6.95
N GLU A 129 0.35 16.48 6.87
CA GLU A 129 0.98 16.86 5.59
C GLU A 129 1.14 15.65 4.65
N LEU A 130 1.55 14.50 5.19
CA LEU A 130 1.70 13.27 4.42
C LEU A 130 0.35 12.78 3.87
N ILE A 131 -0.71 12.80 4.68
CA ILE A 131 -2.06 12.41 4.23
C ILE A 131 -2.54 13.34 3.11
N GLU A 132 -2.41 14.65 3.31
CA GLU A 132 -2.79 15.66 2.31
C GLU A 132 -2.02 15.46 1.00
N GLU A 133 -0.71 15.24 1.08
CA GLU A 133 0.13 15.06 -0.10
C GLU A 133 -0.22 13.79 -0.87
N ILE A 134 -0.41 12.64 -0.18
CA ILE A 134 -0.83 11.39 -0.82
C ILE A 134 -2.21 11.56 -1.45
N SER A 135 -3.16 12.15 -0.74
CA SER A 135 -4.50 12.43 -1.26
C SER A 135 -4.43 13.31 -2.52
N TYR A 136 -3.76 14.46 -2.43
CA TYR A 136 -3.63 15.40 -3.53
C TYR A 136 -3.04 14.75 -4.78
N LYS A 137 -1.92 14.03 -4.63
CA LYS A 137 -1.22 13.38 -5.75
C LYS A 137 -2.00 12.21 -6.34
N SER A 138 -2.76 11.49 -5.53
CA SER A 138 -3.64 10.41 -6.00
C SER A 138 -4.84 10.96 -6.80
N LEU A 139 -5.34 12.13 -6.45
CA LEU A 139 -6.46 12.77 -7.13
C LEU A 139 -6.04 13.53 -8.39
N MET A 140 -4.79 13.97 -8.49
CA MET A 140 -4.30 14.81 -9.59
C MET A 140 -4.63 14.26 -10.99
N PRO A 141 -4.43 12.96 -11.31
CA PRO A 141 -4.77 12.43 -12.62
C PRO A 141 -6.26 12.55 -12.95
N ILE A 142 -7.11 12.37 -11.95
CA ILE A 142 -8.57 12.32 -12.10
C ILE A 142 -9.17 13.74 -12.18
N ARG A 143 -8.59 14.72 -11.47
CA ARG A 143 -9.02 16.12 -11.50
C ARG A 143 -8.98 16.73 -12.90
N ASN A 144 -8.13 16.24 -13.77
CA ASN A 144 -8.04 16.72 -15.15
C ASN A 144 -9.26 16.31 -16.00
N TYR A 145 -10.01 15.29 -15.58
CA TYR A 145 -11.16 14.74 -16.31
C TYR A 145 -12.50 15.09 -15.66
N ILE A 146 -12.51 15.39 -14.35
CA ILE A 146 -13.72 15.69 -13.60
C ILE A 146 -13.78 17.18 -13.30
N PRO A 147 -14.72 17.92 -13.91
CA PRO A 147 -14.87 19.34 -13.62
C PRO A 147 -15.41 19.55 -12.20
N SER A 148 -14.94 20.59 -11.52
CA SER A 148 -15.55 21.06 -10.29
C SER A 148 -16.92 21.68 -10.59
N ALA A 149 -17.93 21.37 -9.78
CA ALA A 149 -19.27 21.94 -9.89
C ALA A 149 -19.62 22.68 -8.59
N GLY A 150 -19.99 23.97 -8.73
CA GLY A 150 -20.36 24.78 -7.56
C GLY A 150 -19.23 25.00 -6.55
N GLY A 151 -17.96 24.92 -6.98
CA GLY A 151 -16.81 25.04 -6.09
C GLY A 151 -16.45 23.77 -5.32
N LEU A 152 -17.19 22.67 -5.52
CA LEU A 152 -16.91 21.36 -4.91
C LEU A 152 -16.09 20.48 -5.88
N ASP A 153 -15.05 19.84 -5.34
CA ASP A 153 -14.26 18.85 -6.07
C ASP A 153 -14.89 17.45 -5.89
N PHE A 154 -15.43 16.90 -6.97
CA PHE A 154 -16.01 15.56 -6.98
C PHE A 154 -14.99 14.44 -7.27
N SER A 155 -13.73 14.79 -7.57
CA SER A 155 -12.68 13.80 -7.87
C SER A 155 -12.48 12.78 -6.74
N PRO A 156 -12.51 13.15 -5.44
CA PRO A 156 -12.43 12.16 -4.36
C PRO A 156 -13.52 11.09 -4.44
N LEU A 157 -14.77 11.49 -4.70
CA LEU A 157 -15.89 10.55 -4.79
C LEU A 157 -15.66 9.52 -5.91
N PHE A 158 -15.23 9.97 -7.09
CA PHE A 158 -14.94 9.08 -8.22
C PHE A 158 -13.78 8.13 -7.93
N VAL A 159 -12.70 8.61 -7.31
CA VAL A 159 -11.55 7.78 -6.93
C VAL A 159 -11.97 6.74 -5.89
N LEU A 160 -12.75 7.11 -4.88
CA LEU A 160 -13.22 6.17 -3.85
C LEU A 160 -14.14 5.09 -4.45
N ILE A 161 -15.04 5.45 -5.37
CA ILE A 161 -15.88 4.48 -6.08
C ILE A 161 -15.01 3.54 -6.93
N LEU A 162 -14.05 4.08 -7.68
CA LEU A 162 -13.15 3.28 -8.51
C LEU A 162 -12.32 2.28 -7.67
N ILE A 163 -11.77 2.73 -6.54
CA ILE A 163 -11.04 1.86 -5.62
C ILE A 163 -11.94 0.73 -5.12
N ASN A 164 -13.18 1.04 -4.67
CA ASN A 164 -14.13 0.03 -4.21
C ASN A 164 -14.47 -1.00 -5.29
N LEU A 165 -14.67 -0.57 -6.54
CA LEU A 165 -14.93 -1.47 -7.65
C LEU A 165 -13.74 -2.41 -7.93
N ILE A 166 -12.51 -1.86 -7.92
CA ILE A 166 -11.30 -2.67 -8.11
C ILE A 166 -11.12 -3.64 -6.93
N GLU A 167 -11.30 -3.19 -5.68
CA GLU A 167 -11.20 -4.07 -4.50
C GLU A 167 -12.25 -5.20 -4.54
N SER A 168 -13.48 -4.93 -4.98
CA SER A 168 -14.52 -5.94 -5.15
C SER A 168 -14.08 -7.00 -6.17
N PHE A 169 -13.63 -6.56 -7.34
CA PHE A 169 -13.15 -7.46 -8.39
C PHE A 169 -11.96 -8.32 -7.92
N LEU A 170 -10.98 -7.71 -7.25
CA LEU A 170 -9.82 -8.42 -6.70
C LEU A 170 -10.24 -9.42 -5.60
N SER A 171 -11.23 -9.07 -4.78
CA SER A 171 -11.79 -9.97 -3.77
C SER A 171 -12.45 -11.19 -4.38
N ASP A 172 -13.19 -11.02 -5.48
CA ASP A 172 -13.83 -12.13 -6.20
C ASP A 172 -12.78 -13.03 -6.87
N MET A 173 -11.72 -12.44 -7.44
CA MET A 173 -10.56 -13.20 -7.92
C MET A 173 -9.91 -14.03 -6.81
N LEU A 174 -9.70 -13.45 -5.61
CA LEU A 174 -9.15 -14.21 -4.48
C LEU A 174 -10.02 -15.40 -4.10
N ARG A 175 -11.34 -15.23 -4.05
CA ARG A 175 -12.28 -16.32 -3.74
C ARG A 175 -12.27 -17.43 -4.78
N SER A 176 -11.94 -17.14 -6.02
CA SER A 176 -11.83 -18.15 -7.09
C SER A 176 -10.52 -18.95 -7.04
N ILE A 177 -9.49 -18.41 -6.37
CA ILE A 177 -8.15 -19.02 -6.30
C ILE A 177 -8.00 -19.89 -5.02
N VAL A 178 -8.71 -19.52 -3.95
CA VAL A 178 -8.62 -20.12 -2.61
C VAL A 178 -9.96 -20.69 -2.21
#